data_213041f89067a8d7fd396498b7b5ceb3
#
_entry.id   213041f89067a8d7fd396498b7b5ceb3
#
_cell.length_a   1.000
_cell.length_b   1.000
_cell.length_c   1.000
_cell.angle_alpha   90.00
_cell.angle_beta   90.00
_cell.angle_gamma   90.00
#
_symmetry.space_group_name_H-M   'P 1'
#
loop_
_entity.id
_entity.type
_entity.pdbx_description
1 polymer ?
#
loop_
_entity_poly.entity_id
_entity_poly.type
_entity_poly.pdbx_seq_one_letter_code
_entity_poly.pdbx_strand_id
1 'polypeptide(L)'
;MFSLIAVLTGIVLAVLLVGAALYYGGKAYTNASNEAAVSAIMAQGTQIKAASAIYASDNDGATPTSISVLVTDHYLVSAPKNWNITLSGEPTLYTPVTGTSVCQKFNQKYDNYAANAPVPACTAVSGSQPVCCD
;
A
#
# COMPACT_ATOMS: atom_id res chain seq x y z
N MET A 1 -57.93 -1.38 2.47
CA MET A 1 -57.02 -2.54 2.27
C MET A 1 -55.88 -2.26 1.30
N PHE A 2 -56.10 -1.59 0.19
CA PHE A 2 -55.02 -1.25 -0.73
C PHE A 2 -53.86 -0.38 -0.13
N SER A 3 -54.19 0.52 0.79
CA SER A 3 -53.19 1.36 1.47
C SER A 3 -52.19 0.56 2.34
N LEU A 4 -52.66 -0.50 2.99
CA LEU A 4 -51.83 -1.32 3.89
C LEU A 4 -50.86 -2.20 3.10
N ILE A 5 -51.28 -2.72 1.95
CA ILE A 5 -50.44 -3.50 1.04
C ILE A 5 -49.35 -2.58 0.43
N ALA A 6 -49.72 -1.37 0.02
CA ALA A 6 -48.76 -0.39 -0.53
C ALA A 6 -47.68 -0.01 0.50
N VAL A 7 -48.06 0.18 1.77
CA VAL A 7 -47.07 0.50 2.82
C VAL A 7 -46.14 -0.70 3.10
N LEU A 8 -46.70 -1.93 3.18
CA LEU A 8 -45.88 -3.12 3.38
C LEU A 8 -44.91 -3.37 2.24
N THR A 9 -45.35 -3.25 0.99
CA THR A 9 -44.45 -3.39 -0.17
C THR A 9 -43.39 -2.30 -0.20
N GLY A 10 -43.71 -1.07 0.18
CA GLY A 10 -42.77 0.03 0.27
C GLY A 10 -41.66 -0.24 1.31
N ILE A 11 -42.00 -0.75 2.48
CA ILE A 11 -41.05 -1.10 3.52
C ILE A 11 -40.10 -2.23 3.07
N VAL A 12 -40.65 -3.27 2.44
CA VAL A 12 -39.84 -4.41 1.95
C VAL A 12 -38.87 -3.96 0.88
N LEU A 13 -39.31 -3.13 -0.07
CA LEU A 13 -38.43 -2.57 -1.10
C LEU A 13 -37.35 -1.68 -0.50
N ALA A 14 -37.67 -0.84 0.48
CA ALA A 14 -36.68 0.01 1.14
C ALA A 14 -35.58 -0.82 1.83
N VAL A 15 -35.97 -1.88 2.56
CA VAL A 15 -35.02 -2.78 3.24
C VAL A 15 -34.10 -3.50 2.24
N LEU A 16 -34.65 -3.96 1.11
CA LEU A 16 -33.87 -4.63 0.06
C LEU A 16 -32.87 -3.66 -0.59
N LEU A 17 -33.27 -2.42 -0.86
CA LEU A 17 -32.39 -1.38 -1.44
C LEU A 17 -31.27 -1.02 -0.48
N VAL A 18 -31.57 -0.84 0.82
CA VAL A 18 -30.54 -0.56 1.84
C VAL A 18 -29.55 -1.72 1.96
N GLY A 19 -30.05 -2.97 1.99
CA GLY A 19 -29.20 -4.16 2.03
C GLY A 19 -28.27 -4.26 0.82
N ALA A 20 -28.79 -4.00 -0.38
CA ALA A 20 -27.99 -3.99 -1.59
C ALA A 20 -26.94 -2.85 -1.57
N ALA A 21 -27.32 -1.65 -1.14
CA ALA A 21 -26.42 -0.51 -1.05
C ALA A 21 -25.26 -0.74 -0.07
N LEU A 22 -25.53 -1.36 1.08
CA LEU A 22 -24.50 -1.72 2.06
C LEU A 22 -23.55 -2.80 1.52
N TYR A 23 -24.10 -3.82 0.84
CA TYR A 23 -23.29 -4.90 0.27
C TYR A 23 -22.35 -4.42 -0.84
N TYR A 24 -22.85 -3.63 -1.79
CA TYR A 24 -22.03 -3.11 -2.88
C TYR A 24 -21.15 -1.92 -2.45
N GLY A 25 -21.68 -1.04 -1.60
CA GLY A 25 -20.94 0.12 -1.09
C GLY A 25 -19.76 -0.27 -0.22
N GLY A 26 -19.88 -1.30 0.62
CA GLY A 26 -18.81 -1.81 1.47
C GLY A 26 -17.59 -2.32 0.68
N LYS A 27 -17.82 -3.06 -0.40
CA LYS A 27 -16.73 -3.55 -1.28
C LYS A 27 -16.06 -2.42 -2.06
N ALA A 28 -16.84 -1.46 -2.55
CA ALA A 28 -16.30 -0.30 -3.26
C ALA A 28 -15.45 0.56 -2.33
N TYR A 29 -15.91 0.78 -1.10
CA TYR A 29 -15.17 1.55 -0.09
C TYR A 29 -13.83 0.89 0.30
N THR A 30 -13.83 -0.42 0.57
CA THR A 30 -12.59 -1.15 0.91
C THR A 30 -11.59 -1.15 -0.26
N ASN A 31 -12.06 -1.30 -1.49
CA ASN A 31 -11.20 -1.23 -2.66
C ASN A 31 -10.60 0.17 -2.85
N ALA A 32 -11.40 1.23 -2.75
CA ALA A 32 -10.92 2.60 -2.85
C ALA A 32 -9.94 2.97 -1.72
N SER A 33 -10.21 2.53 -0.49
CA SER A 33 -9.31 2.72 0.65
C SER A 33 -7.97 2.01 0.44
N ASN A 34 -7.99 0.76 -0.06
CA ASN A 34 -6.77 0.01 -0.35
C ASN A 34 -5.97 0.66 -1.50
N GLU A 35 -6.63 1.18 -2.53
CA GLU A 35 -5.94 1.89 -3.62
C GLU A 35 -5.31 3.20 -3.15
N ALA A 36 -6.00 3.95 -2.29
CA ALA A 36 -5.44 5.16 -1.69
C ALA A 36 -4.22 4.83 -0.82
N ALA A 37 -4.29 3.77 -0.01
CA ALA A 37 -3.16 3.30 0.79
C ALA A 37 -1.96 2.88 -0.10
N VAL A 38 -2.21 2.11 -1.16
CA VAL A 38 -1.17 1.73 -2.13
C VAL A 38 -0.53 2.97 -2.75
N SER A 39 -1.32 3.96 -3.17
CA SER A 39 -0.79 5.19 -3.78
C SER A 39 0.07 6.00 -2.81
N ALA A 40 -0.33 6.10 -1.54
CA ALA A 40 0.45 6.76 -0.50
C ALA A 40 1.79 6.05 -0.23
N ILE A 41 1.77 4.73 -0.13
CA ILE A 41 2.96 3.88 0.04
C ILE A 41 3.91 4.04 -1.15
N MET A 42 3.36 4.10 -2.35
CA MET A 42 4.12 4.34 -3.57
C MET A 42 4.86 5.67 -3.55
N ALA A 43 4.18 6.73 -3.18
CA ALA A 43 4.79 8.04 -3.06
C ALA A 43 5.95 8.04 -2.05
N GLN A 44 5.78 7.35 -0.91
CA GLN A 44 6.84 7.19 0.09
C GLN A 44 8.06 6.43 -0.47
N GLY A 45 7.83 5.29 -1.15
CA GLY A 45 8.89 4.51 -1.77
C GLY A 45 9.68 5.30 -2.80
N THR A 46 9.00 6.09 -3.62
CA THR A 46 9.62 6.97 -4.62
C THR A 46 10.47 8.06 -3.95
N GLN A 47 9.99 8.64 -2.84
CA GLN A 47 10.74 9.64 -2.07
C GLN A 47 12.01 9.04 -1.47
N ILE A 48 11.94 7.84 -0.89
CA ILE A 48 13.10 7.15 -0.32
C ILE A 48 14.11 6.85 -1.43
N LYS A 49 13.65 6.36 -2.58
CA LYS A 49 14.52 6.05 -3.73
C LYS A 49 15.21 7.30 -4.25
N ALA A 50 14.50 8.42 -4.38
CA ALA A 50 15.07 9.68 -4.79
C ALA A 50 16.13 10.18 -3.78
N ALA A 51 15.82 10.11 -2.48
CA ALA A 51 16.76 10.47 -1.42
C ALA A 51 18.01 9.57 -1.43
N SER A 52 17.86 8.26 -1.64
CA SER A 52 18.98 7.32 -1.77
C SER A 52 19.86 7.66 -2.99
N ALA A 53 19.25 8.03 -4.11
CA ALA A 53 19.98 8.40 -5.32
C ALA A 53 20.80 9.70 -5.11
N ILE A 54 20.23 10.69 -4.43
CA ILE A 54 20.94 11.94 -4.09
C ILE A 54 22.08 11.63 -3.11
N TYR A 55 21.82 10.82 -2.07
CA TYR A 55 22.87 10.39 -1.14
C TYR A 55 24.02 9.70 -1.86
N ALA A 56 23.75 8.79 -2.78
CA ALA A 56 24.77 8.10 -3.56
C ALA A 56 25.57 9.07 -4.44
N SER A 57 24.91 10.08 -5.01
CA SER A 57 25.60 11.11 -5.81
C SER A 57 26.57 11.95 -4.98
N ASP A 58 26.20 12.26 -3.73
CA ASP A 58 27.01 13.10 -2.83
C ASP A 58 28.12 12.30 -2.10
N ASN A 59 28.02 10.96 -2.09
CA ASN A 59 28.93 10.06 -1.38
C ASN A 59 29.65 9.08 -2.32
N ASP A 60 30.09 9.54 -3.48
CA ASP A 60 30.90 8.78 -4.45
C ASP A 60 30.29 7.42 -4.86
N GLY A 61 28.97 7.33 -4.93
CA GLY A 61 28.23 6.12 -5.29
C GLY A 61 27.93 5.19 -4.12
N ALA A 62 28.24 5.59 -2.89
CA ALA A 62 27.91 4.80 -1.71
C ALA A 62 26.40 4.72 -1.47
N THR A 63 25.87 3.53 -1.19
CA THR A 63 24.45 3.35 -0.88
C THR A 63 24.19 3.59 0.61
N PRO A 64 23.06 4.23 0.97
CA PRO A 64 22.70 4.41 2.38
C PRO A 64 22.41 3.05 3.04
N THR A 65 22.90 2.86 4.25
CA THR A 65 22.74 1.60 4.99
C THR A 65 21.38 1.49 5.71
N SER A 66 20.70 2.61 5.90
CA SER A 66 19.39 2.67 6.57
C SER A 66 18.68 3.98 6.26
N ILE A 67 17.35 4.00 6.48
CA ILE A 67 16.55 5.22 6.35
C ILE A 67 16.96 6.27 7.37
N SER A 68 17.41 5.87 8.55
CA SER A 68 17.87 6.81 9.58
C SER A 68 19.07 7.64 9.11
N VAL A 69 19.97 7.09 8.31
CA VAL A 69 21.08 7.85 7.69
C VAL A 69 20.53 8.94 6.80
N LEU A 70 19.56 8.64 5.94
CA LEU A 70 18.95 9.64 5.06
C LEU A 70 18.25 10.78 5.82
N VAL A 71 17.72 10.51 7.00
CA VAL A 71 17.10 11.54 7.87
C VAL A 71 18.18 12.34 8.59
N THR A 72 19.21 11.70 9.12
CA THR A 72 20.31 12.37 9.84
C THR A 72 21.08 13.30 8.91
N ASP A 73 21.32 12.87 7.68
CA ASP A 73 22.05 13.65 6.66
C ASP A 73 21.14 14.59 5.87
N HIS A 74 19.89 14.76 6.30
CA HIS A 74 18.91 15.73 5.80
C HIS A 74 18.43 15.48 4.35
N TYR A 75 18.58 14.26 3.82
CA TYR A 75 17.99 13.85 2.53
C TYR A 75 16.50 13.52 2.64
N LEU A 76 16.03 13.17 3.84
CA LEU A 76 14.61 12.98 4.18
C LEU A 76 14.25 13.82 5.40
N VAL A 77 13.06 14.40 5.39
CA VAL A 77 12.53 15.18 6.54
C VAL A 77 12.18 14.28 7.72
N SER A 78 11.66 13.08 7.44
CA SER A 78 11.29 12.09 8.45
C SER A 78 11.34 10.68 7.88
N ALA A 79 11.62 9.70 8.72
CA ALA A 79 11.58 8.30 8.34
C ALA A 79 10.12 7.83 8.19
N PRO A 80 9.69 7.37 7.02
CA PRO A 80 8.39 6.73 6.86
C PRO A 80 8.36 5.43 7.68
N LYS A 81 7.22 5.15 8.31
CA LYS A 81 7.07 3.96 9.15
C LYS A 81 7.14 2.70 8.29
N ASN A 82 7.83 1.68 8.82
CA ASN A 82 7.95 0.32 8.26
C ASN A 82 8.67 0.20 6.92
N TRP A 83 9.31 1.24 6.50
CA TRP A 83 10.27 1.16 5.41
C TRP A 83 11.66 0.79 5.93
N ASN A 84 12.39 0.03 5.15
CA ASN A 84 13.79 -0.27 5.36
C ASN A 84 14.56 -0.15 4.05
N ILE A 85 15.87 -0.10 4.12
CA ILE A 85 16.74 -0.13 2.95
C ILE A 85 17.54 -1.42 2.99
N THR A 86 17.57 -2.14 1.88
CA THR A 86 18.40 -3.33 1.72
C THR A 86 19.88 -2.95 1.63
N LEU A 87 20.78 -3.92 1.78
CA LEU A 87 22.22 -3.70 1.60
C LEU A 87 22.59 -3.20 0.19
N SER A 88 21.71 -3.40 -0.79
CA SER A 88 21.85 -2.83 -2.15
C SER A 88 21.31 -1.40 -2.29
N GLY A 89 20.82 -0.79 -1.20
CA GLY A 89 20.28 0.57 -1.20
C GLY A 89 18.84 0.70 -1.67
N GLU A 90 18.14 -0.41 -1.92
CA GLU A 90 16.76 -0.39 -2.38
C GLU A 90 15.77 -0.35 -1.21
N PRO A 91 14.70 0.48 -1.32
CA PRO A 91 13.68 0.56 -0.29
C PRO A 91 12.79 -0.68 -0.29
N THR A 92 12.57 -1.24 0.88
CA THR A 92 11.64 -2.36 1.13
C THR A 92 10.60 -1.96 2.16
N LEU A 93 9.36 -2.42 1.97
CA LEU A 93 8.24 -2.19 2.88
C LEU A 93 7.85 -3.48 3.58
N TYR A 94 7.73 -3.42 4.92
CA TYR A 94 7.32 -4.59 5.71
C TYR A 94 5.79 -4.67 5.89
N THR A 95 5.22 -5.86 5.70
CA THR A 95 3.78 -6.16 5.81
C THR A 95 3.11 -5.87 7.13
N PRO A 96 3.72 -5.98 8.33
CA PRO A 96 2.98 -5.96 9.59
C PRO A 96 2.09 -4.73 9.80
N VAL A 97 2.27 -3.68 9.03
CA VAL A 97 1.52 -2.41 9.20
C VAL A 97 0.63 -2.05 8.02
N THR A 98 0.89 -2.60 6.85
CA THR A 98 0.08 -2.30 5.66
C THR A 98 -1.06 -3.27 5.45
N GLY A 99 -0.99 -4.47 6.03
CA GLY A 99 -1.92 -5.58 5.78
C GLY A 99 -1.63 -6.32 4.48
N THR A 100 -1.84 -7.62 4.49
CA THR A 100 -1.51 -8.52 3.38
C THR A 100 -2.16 -8.11 2.05
N SER A 101 -3.42 -7.66 2.10
CA SER A 101 -4.16 -7.26 0.88
C SER A 101 -3.59 -6.00 0.21
N VAL A 102 -3.14 -5.03 1.00
CA VAL A 102 -2.51 -3.81 0.49
C VAL A 102 -1.14 -4.13 -0.10
N CYS A 103 -0.38 -4.98 0.59
CA CYS A 103 0.94 -5.43 0.17
C CYS A 103 0.89 -6.22 -1.15
N GLN A 104 -0.06 -7.15 -1.29
CA GLN A 104 -0.29 -7.87 -2.54
C GLN A 104 -0.63 -6.93 -3.71
N LYS A 105 -1.53 -5.97 -3.50
CA LYS A 105 -1.87 -4.97 -4.52
C LYS A 105 -0.68 -4.08 -4.88
N PHE A 106 0.13 -3.72 -3.91
CA PHE A 106 1.36 -2.97 -4.14
C PHE A 106 2.32 -3.74 -5.04
N ASN A 107 2.64 -5.00 -4.69
CA ASN A 107 3.54 -5.84 -5.47
C ASN A 107 2.98 -6.16 -6.86
N GLN A 108 1.66 -6.36 -6.98
CA GLN A 108 1.01 -6.56 -8.27
C GLN A 108 1.19 -5.35 -9.20
N LYS A 109 1.09 -4.15 -8.67
CA LYS A 109 1.14 -2.92 -9.44
C LYS A 109 2.56 -2.50 -9.84
N TYR A 110 3.54 -2.82 -9.00
CA TYR A 110 4.93 -2.38 -9.18
C TYR A 110 5.88 -3.43 -9.73
N ASP A 111 5.72 -4.67 -9.29
CA ASP A 111 6.70 -5.72 -9.52
C ASP A 111 6.13 -6.87 -10.39
N ASN A 112 5.00 -6.63 -11.05
CA ASN A 112 4.31 -7.60 -11.91
C ASN A 112 4.00 -8.95 -11.23
N TYR A 113 3.85 -8.98 -9.92
CA TYR A 113 3.39 -10.18 -9.24
C TYR A 113 1.99 -10.57 -9.72
N ALA A 114 1.73 -11.85 -9.81
CA ALA A 114 0.39 -12.35 -10.17
C ALA A 114 -0.66 -11.88 -9.15
N ALA A 115 -1.89 -11.65 -9.62
CA ALA A 115 -3.00 -11.36 -8.73
C ALA A 115 -3.12 -12.47 -7.67
N ASN A 116 -3.21 -12.08 -6.39
CA ASN A 116 -3.25 -12.99 -5.23
C ASN A 116 -1.97 -13.81 -4.98
N ALA A 117 -0.83 -13.44 -5.56
CA ALA A 117 0.45 -14.04 -5.18
C ALA A 117 0.70 -13.83 -3.67
N PRO A 118 1.27 -14.81 -2.96
CA PRO A 118 1.66 -14.62 -1.58
C PRO A 118 2.72 -13.50 -1.47
N VAL A 119 2.69 -12.77 -0.35
CA VAL A 119 3.72 -11.78 -0.07
C VAL A 119 5.07 -12.48 0.07
N PRO A 120 6.13 -12.05 -0.60
CA PRO A 120 7.44 -12.69 -0.51
C PRO A 120 8.06 -12.46 0.85
N ALA A 121 8.93 -13.37 1.30
CA ALA A 121 9.77 -13.14 2.48
C ALA A 121 10.81 -12.03 2.19
N CYS A 122 11.06 -11.15 3.15
CA CYS A 122 12.00 -10.03 2.96
C CYS A 122 13.43 -10.48 2.61
N THR A 123 13.81 -11.70 3.03
CA THR A 123 15.10 -12.31 2.67
C THR A 123 15.19 -12.78 1.22
N ALA A 124 14.03 -12.99 0.56
CA ALA A 124 13.95 -13.47 -0.83
C ALA A 124 13.80 -12.32 -1.85
N VAL A 125 13.68 -11.09 -1.38
CA VAL A 125 13.51 -9.92 -2.24
C VAL A 125 14.86 -9.52 -2.81
N SER A 126 15.01 -9.66 -4.13
CA SER A 126 16.16 -9.17 -4.88
C SER A 126 15.66 -8.40 -6.09
N GLY A 127 15.79 -7.10 -6.10
CA GLY A 127 15.34 -6.28 -7.21
C GLY A 127 15.62 -4.79 -7.01
N SER A 128 15.49 -4.03 -8.08
CA SER A 128 15.70 -2.58 -8.09
C SER A 128 14.41 -1.78 -7.85
N GLN A 129 13.33 -2.43 -7.50
CA GLN A 129 12.03 -1.80 -7.25
C GLN A 129 11.63 -1.96 -5.78
N PRO A 130 10.89 -0.99 -5.23
CA PRO A 130 10.35 -1.13 -3.89
C PRO A 130 9.35 -2.29 -3.86
N VAL A 131 9.56 -3.24 -2.95
CA VAL A 131 8.74 -4.43 -2.77
C VAL A 131 8.16 -4.45 -1.37
N CYS A 132 6.93 -4.93 -1.24
CA CYS A 132 6.32 -5.23 0.04
C CYS A 132 6.60 -6.69 0.39
N CYS A 133 7.20 -6.95 1.54
CA CYS A 133 7.63 -8.28 1.99
C CYS A 133 7.19 -8.58 3.43
N ASP A 134 7.20 -9.87 3.80
CA ASP A 134 6.79 -10.38 5.12
C ASP A 134 8.00 -10.94 5.91
#